data_54f427f263cf5b9c509600e38ec26dce
#
_entry.id   54f427f263cf5b9c509600e38ec26dce
#
_cell.length_a   1.000
_cell.length_b   1.000
_cell.length_c   1.000
_cell.angle_alpha   90.00
_cell.angle_beta   90.00
_cell.angle_gamma   90.00
#
_symmetry.space_group_name_H-M   'P 1'
#
loop_
_entity.id
_entity.type
_entity.pdbx_description
1 polymer ?
#
loop_
_entity_poly.entity_id
_entity_poly.type
_entity_poly.pdbx_seq_one_letter_code
_entity_poly.pdbx_strand_id
1 'polypeptide(L)'
;MTTRVSTFPLRLPVSLKAALETISDRDGTSINQFLVVAAAEKIAAMETEEFFLSRRNRADQEAFRRILNRQGGEAPRPEDE
;
A
#
# COMPACT_ATOMS: atom_id res chain seq x y z
N MET A 1 19.24 -17.43 -5.89
CA MET A 1 17.94 -17.89 -5.51
C MET A 1 17.00 -17.96 -6.72
N THR A 2 16.21 -18.98 -6.81
CA THR A 2 15.35 -19.18 -7.97
C THR A 2 13.94 -18.72 -7.68
N THR A 3 13.38 -17.93 -8.57
CA THR A 3 12.00 -17.49 -8.46
C THR A 3 11.10 -18.51 -9.12
N ARG A 4 10.11 -18.99 -8.38
CA ARG A 4 9.15 -19.92 -8.94
C ARG A 4 8.17 -19.14 -9.81
N VAL A 5 7.85 -19.72 -10.96
CA VAL A 5 6.95 -19.08 -11.90
C VAL A 5 5.64 -19.84 -11.93
N SER A 6 4.56 -19.09 -11.85
CA SER A 6 3.22 -19.66 -11.92
C SER A 6 2.44 -18.91 -12.99
N THR A 7 1.58 -19.62 -13.68
CA THR A 7 0.79 -19.03 -14.75
C THR A 7 -0.56 -18.61 -14.23
N PHE A 8 -0.96 -17.41 -14.59
CA PHE A 8 -2.26 -16.88 -14.19
C PHE A 8 -2.93 -16.25 -15.42
N PRO A 9 -4.07 -16.79 -15.86
CA PRO A 9 -4.75 -16.23 -17.03
C PRO A 9 -5.41 -14.91 -16.65
N LEU A 10 -5.13 -13.89 -17.44
CA LEU A 10 -5.65 -12.56 -17.18
C LEU A 10 -6.49 -12.10 -18.35
N ARG A 11 -7.72 -11.68 -18.07
CA ARG A 11 -8.62 -11.16 -19.09
C ARG A 11 -8.57 -9.64 -19.06
N LEU A 12 -8.34 -9.06 -20.22
CA LEU A 12 -8.20 -7.62 -20.36
C LEU A 12 -9.24 -7.06 -21.31
N PRO A 13 -9.82 -5.91 -21.01
CA PRO A 13 -10.61 -5.20 -22.02
C PRO A 13 -9.76 -4.91 -23.23
N VAL A 14 -10.39 -4.91 -24.39
CA VAL A 14 -9.67 -4.72 -25.64
C VAL A 14 -8.90 -3.41 -25.65
N SER A 15 -9.52 -2.34 -25.16
CA SER A 15 -8.86 -1.04 -25.15
C SER A 15 -7.64 -1.02 -24.24
N LEU A 16 -7.71 -1.70 -23.12
CA LEU A 16 -6.57 -1.77 -22.21
C LEU A 16 -5.44 -2.58 -22.83
N LYS A 17 -5.77 -3.67 -23.48
CA LYS A 17 -4.75 -4.49 -24.12
C LYS A 17 -4.03 -3.69 -25.22
N ALA A 18 -4.78 -2.92 -26.01
CA ALA A 18 -4.17 -2.09 -27.05
C ALA A 18 -3.24 -1.06 -26.46
N ALA A 19 -3.64 -0.44 -25.36
CA ALA A 19 -2.79 0.56 -24.69
C ALA A 19 -1.52 -0.09 -24.17
N LEU A 20 -1.63 -1.29 -23.61
CA LEU A 20 -0.47 -2.02 -23.12
C LEU A 20 0.49 -2.36 -24.23
N GLU A 21 -0.04 -2.76 -25.39
CA GLU A 21 0.83 -3.06 -26.51
C GLU A 21 1.61 -1.84 -26.96
N THR A 22 0.93 -0.70 -27.02
CA THR A 22 1.57 0.54 -27.44
C THR A 22 2.68 0.93 -26.47
N ILE A 23 2.38 0.90 -25.16
CA ILE A 23 3.34 1.30 -24.15
C ILE A 23 4.52 0.34 -24.11
N SER A 24 4.24 -0.95 -24.17
CA SER A 24 5.30 -1.96 -24.12
C SER A 24 6.24 -1.84 -25.29
N ASP A 25 5.70 -1.60 -26.49
CA ASP A 25 6.53 -1.41 -27.67
C ASP A 25 7.41 -0.18 -27.51
N ARG A 26 6.85 0.90 -27.04
CA ARG A 26 7.61 2.12 -26.87
C ARG A 26 8.74 1.95 -25.87
N ASP A 27 8.50 1.22 -24.80
CA ASP A 27 9.50 1.04 -23.73
C ASP A 27 10.42 -0.14 -23.99
N GLY A 28 10.18 -0.91 -25.07
CA GLY A 28 11.05 -2.04 -25.39
C GLY A 28 10.90 -3.21 -24.46
N THR A 29 9.70 -3.41 -23.90
CA THR A 29 9.45 -4.51 -22.99
C THR A 29 8.27 -5.32 -23.48
N SER A 30 8.07 -6.51 -22.93
CA SER A 30 6.91 -7.32 -23.26
C SER A 30 5.73 -6.90 -22.38
N ILE A 31 4.52 -7.20 -22.85
CA ILE A 31 3.33 -6.94 -22.05
C ILE A 31 3.42 -7.71 -20.75
N ASN A 32 3.87 -8.95 -20.80
CA ASN A 32 3.98 -9.77 -19.61
C ASN A 32 4.92 -9.12 -18.59
N GLN A 33 6.06 -8.66 -19.04
CA GLN A 33 7.02 -8.01 -18.15
C GLN A 33 6.49 -6.71 -17.61
N PHE A 34 5.81 -5.94 -18.45
CA PHE A 34 5.20 -4.70 -18.01
C PHE A 34 4.20 -4.95 -16.90
N LEU A 35 3.36 -5.97 -17.06
CA LEU A 35 2.34 -6.27 -16.06
C LEU A 35 2.94 -6.80 -14.77
N VAL A 36 4.01 -7.58 -14.86
CA VAL A 36 4.68 -8.05 -13.65
C VAL A 36 5.20 -6.88 -12.83
N VAL A 37 5.85 -5.94 -13.50
CA VAL A 37 6.38 -4.77 -12.81
C VAL A 37 5.25 -3.91 -12.25
N ALA A 38 4.19 -3.73 -13.04
CA ALA A 38 3.06 -2.92 -12.59
C ALA A 38 2.41 -3.53 -11.35
N ALA A 39 2.25 -4.85 -11.35
CA ALA A 39 1.66 -5.53 -10.20
C ALA A 39 2.55 -5.38 -8.97
N ALA A 40 3.86 -5.54 -9.16
CA ALA A 40 4.79 -5.39 -8.05
C ALA A 40 4.76 -3.96 -7.50
N GLU A 41 4.69 -2.98 -8.39
CA GLU A 41 4.62 -1.59 -7.96
C GLU A 41 3.33 -1.31 -7.21
N LYS A 42 2.21 -1.87 -7.68
CA LYS A 42 0.94 -1.64 -7.01
C LYS A 42 0.93 -2.26 -5.62
N ILE A 43 1.47 -3.47 -5.51
CA ILE A 43 1.53 -4.13 -4.22
C ILE A 43 2.42 -3.36 -3.26
N ALA A 44 3.57 -2.90 -3.74
CA ALA A 44 4.47 -2.11 -2.90
C ALA A 44 3.80 -0.83 -2.43
N ALA A 45 3.05 -0.17 -3.31
CA ALA A 45 2.36 1.05 -2.94
C ALA A 45 1.31 0.79 -1.86
N MET A 46 0.58 -0.31 -2.00
CA MET A 46 -0.44 -0.65 -1.02
C MET A 46 0.17 -1.00 0.33
N GLU A 47 1.27 -1.72 0.32
CA GLU A 47 1.95 -2.07 1.56
C GLU A 47 2.51 -0.84 2.25
N THR A 48 3.03 0.09 1.48
CA THR A 48 3.54 1.33 2.03
C THR A 48 2.41 2.14 2.67
N GLU A 49 1.28 2.20 2.00
CA GLU A 49 0.12 2.91 2.52
C GLU A 49 -0.36 2.31 3.81
N GLU A 50 -0.46 0.98 3.86
CA GLU A 50 -0.85 0.28 5.09
C GLU A 50 0.13 0.54 6.22
N PHE A 51 1.40 0.56 5.88
CA PHE A 51 2.42 0.80 6.88
C PHE A 51 2.25 2.18 7.51
N PHE A 52 2.05 3.20 6.68
CA PHE A 52 1.87 4.55 7.20
C PHE A 52 0.57 4.70 7.99
N LEU A 53 -0.50 4.09 7.53
CA LEU A 53 -1.76 4.13 8.26
C LEU A 53 -1.63 3.45 9.61
N SER A 54 -0.95 2.33 9.65
CA SER A 54 -0.74 1.61 10.89
C SER A 54 0.06 2.44 11.89
N ARG A 55 1.11 3.09 11.41
CA ARG A 55 1.92 3.93 12.27
C ARG A 55 1.15 5.13 12.78
N ARG A 56 0.33 5.73 11.93
CA ARG A 56 -0.48 6.88 12.34
C ARG A 56 -1.50 6.48 13.39
N ASN A 57 -2.15 5.34 13.19
CA ASN A 57 -3.12 4.86 14.17
C ASN A 57 -2.46 4.60 15.52
N ARG A 58 -1.26 4.04 15.50
CA ARG A 58 -0.55 3.78 16.74
C ARG A 58 -0.19 5.07 17.46
N ALA A 59 0.28 6.06 16.70
CA ALA A 59 0.62 7.35 17.27
C ALA A 59 -0.59 8.03 17.88
N ASP A 60 -1.73 7.93 17.20
CA ASP A 60 -2.96 8.50 17.71
C ASP A 60 -3.39 7.84 19.01
N GLN A 61 -3.26 6.53 19.08
CA GLN A 61 -3.62 5.80 20.28
C GLN A 61 -2.71 6.16 21.44
N GLU A 62 -1.43 6.32 21.17
CA GLU A 62 -0.49 6.71 22.22
C GLU A 62 -0.77 8.10 22.73
N ALA A 63 -1.09 9.03 21.82
CA ALA A 63 -1.41 10.38 22.21
C ALA A 63 -2.66 10.40 23.08
N PHE A 64 -3.67 9.63 22.69
CA PHE A 64 -4.90 9.54 23.45
C PHE A 64 -4.65 8.95 24.83
N ARG A 65 -3.83 7.91 24.88
CA ARG A 65 -3.52 7.27 26.16
C ARG A 65 -2.78 8.24 27.10
N ARG A 66 -1.87 9.03 26.55
CA ARG A 66 -1.16 10.01 27.35
C ARG A 66 -2.10 11.05 27.94
N ILE A 67 -3.07 11.48 27.15
CA ILE A 67 -4.06 12.44 27.61
C ILE A 67 -4.89 11.85 28.74
N LEU A 68 -5.31 10.60 28.58
CA LEU A 68 -6.09 9.93 29.60
C LEU A 68 -5.31 9.79 30.90
N ASN A 69 -4.06 9.42 30.80
CA ASN A 69 -3.24 9.26 31.98
C ASN A 69 -3.07 10.57 32.71
N ARG A 70 -2.90 11.65 31.95
CA ARG A 70 -2.71 12.96 32.56
C ARG A 70 -3.95 13.44 33.26
N GLN A 71 -5.12 13.21 32.66
CA GLN A 71 -6.35 13.66 33.22
C GLN A 71 -6.86 12.78 34.35
N GLY A 72 -6.78 11.49 34.12
CA GLY A 72 -7.30 10.54 35.07
C GLY A 72 -6.39 10.32 36.23
N GLY A 73 -5.14 10.57 36.02
CA GLY A 73 -4.17 10.34 37.05
C GLY A 73 -4.34 11.25 38.20
N GLU A 74 -5.00 12.25 38.13
CA GLU A 74 -5.08 13.03 39.07
C GLU A 74 -6.24 13.18 39.49
N ALA A 75 -6.53 12.85 39.41
CA ALA A 75 -7.55 12.74 39.57
C ALA A 75 -8.15 13.60 39.27
N PRO A 76 -8.39 14.04 38.89
CA PRO A 76 -8.90 14.21 38.01
C PRO A 76 -8.94 14.89 37.02
N ARG A 77 -8.81 15.13 36.83
CA ARG A 77 -8.78 15.52 35.89
C ARG A 77 -9.05 15.83 34.88
N PRO A 78 -9.43 16.21 34.51
CA PRO A 78 -9.44 16.02 33.32
C PRO A 78 -9.14 16.82 32.36
N GLU A 79 -8.87 17.53 32.21
CA GLU A 79 -8.51 17.98 31.23
C GLU A 79 -7.75 18.32 30.61
N ASP A 80 -7.01 18.50 30.97
CA ASP A 80 -6.10 18.69 30.47
C ASP A 80 -5.49 18.67 29.76
N GLU A 81 -5.32 18.61 29.90
CA GLU A 81 -4.65 18.30 29.40
C GLU A 81 -4.29 18.42 28.55
#